data_fe7a8f841b281c53c27d217abcc0f195
#
_entry.id   fe7a8f841b281c53c27d217abcc0f195
#
_cell.length_a   1.000
_cell.length_b   1.000
_cell.length_c   1.000
_cell.angle_alpha   90.00
_cell.angle_beta   90.00
_cell.angle_gamma   90.00
#
_symmetry.space_group_name_H-M   'P 1'
#
loop_
_entity.id
_entity.type
_entity.pdbx_description
1 polymer ?
#
loop_
_entity_poly.entity_id
_entity_poly.type
_entity_poly.pdbx_seq_one_letter_code
_entity_poly.pdbx_strand_id
1 'polypeptide(L)'
;FYGFTKNISTEYGLFSLNGYDNIFSKKGFDQSNAIMSSITDEGMMCNMVASPLSYLQYMKDPEWINKFEDQMISNGVKYVLVDKNSPKAIEAFTKVIEKCPKLTISSVHDWTHGMKLMEIDGVSPICSYGDNIEIPIKADLDTLNFDTDFAKDTEIVVSMTYVDNYKLTLYQDGRSVGDAELSETSDGYISAVIPKGNYTVQLSYENKGMDITVLIAIFTTIITSAATIYLFLDKSPKTTST
;
A
#
# COMPACT_ATOMS: atom_id res chain seq x y z
N PHE A 1 -10.46 14.78 -12.13
CA PHE A 1 -10.51 13.45 -11.53
C PHE A 1 -11.69 13.37 -10.57
N TYR A 2 -12.81 12.90 -11.08
CA TYR A 2 -13.93 12.51 -10.26
C TYR A 2 -13.89 11.00 -10.18
N GLY A 3 -13.73 10.42 -8.99
CA GLY A 3 -14.26 9.12 -8.86
C GLY A 3 -13.49 8.00 -8.25
N PHE A 4 -12.33 8.16 -7.65
CA PHE A 4 -11.99 7.20 -6.63
C PHE A 4 -12.74 7.57 -5.35
N THR A 5 -13.82 6.86 -5.09
CA THR A 5 -14.30 6.75 -3.72
C THR A 5 -13.14 6.20 -2.90
N LYS A 6 -12.91 6.81 -1.75
CA LYS A 6 -11.91 6.44 -0.76
C LYS A 6 -11.89 4.92 -0.63
N ASN A 7 -10.70 4.30 -0.71
CA ASN A 7 -10.47 2.87 -0.47
C ASN A 7 -10.95 1.87 -1.55
N ILE A 8 -11.20 2.30 -2.78
CA ILE A 8 -11.50 1.35 -3.86
C ILE A 8 -10.36 0.36 -4.11
N SER A 9 -9.11 0.78 -3.90
CA SER A 9 -7.94 -0.08 -3.98
C SER A 9 -8.00 -1.23 -2.97
N THR A 10 -8.44 -0.96 -1.76
CA THR A 10 -8.60 -1.97 -0.70
C THR A 10 -9.73 -2.94 -1.05
N GLU A 11 -10.86 -2.46 -1.60
CA GLU A 11 -11.99 -3.30 -2.01
C GLU A 11 -11.60 -4.33 -3.08
N TYR A 12 -10.66 -3.97 -3.97
CA TYR A 12 -10.18 -4.85 -5.04
C TYR A 12 -8.82 -5.50 -4.75
N GLY A 13 -8.28 -5.37 -3.54
CA GLY A 13 -6.97 -5.93 -3.17
C GLY A 13 -5.81 -5.33 -3.96
N LEU A 14 -5.94 -4.08 -4.41
CA LEU A 14 -4.91 -3.38 -5.16
C LEU A 14 -4.03 -2.56 -4.22
N PHE A 15 -2.72 -2.65 -4.39
CA PHE A 15 -1.79 -1.72 -3.77
C PHE A 15 -1.87 -0.39 -4.48
N SER A 16 -2.18 0.67 -3.74
CA SER A 16 -2.32 2.02 -4.31
C SER A 16 -1.31 2.97 -3.71
N LEU A 17 -0.59 3.68 -4.57
CA LEU A 17 0.25 4.81 -4.17
C LEU A 17 -0.59 6.02 -3.74
N ASN A 18 -1.86 6.06 -4.12
CA ASN A 18 -2.79 7.18 -3.91
C ASN A 18 -3.88 6.83 -2.90
N GLY A 19 -3.54 6.12 -1.81
CA GLY A 19 -4.50 5.87 -0.73
C GLY A 19 -4.96 7.19 -0.10
N TYR A 20 -6.28 7.39 0.04
CA TYR A 20 -6.80 8.46 0.87
C TYR A 20 -7.04 7.88 2.27
N ASP A 21 -6.01 7.88 3.07
CA ASP A 21 -6.13 7.54 4.48
C ASP A 21 -5.85 8.80 5.32
N ASN A 22 -6.66 9.06 6.33
CA ASN A 22 -6.44 10.18 7.24
C ASN A 22 -5.24 9.93 8.16
N ILE A 23 -4.63 8.75 8.07
CA ILE A 23 -3.47 8.32 8.86
C ILE A 23 -2.40 7.81 7.90
N PHE A 24 -1.67 8.72 7.26
CA PHE A 24 -0.45 8.36 6.53
C PHE A 24 0.74 8.28 7.49
N SER A 25 1.59 7.28 7.31
CA SER A 25 2.94 7.41 7.82
C SER A 25 3.61 8.59 7.09
N LYS A 26 4.38 9.40 7.80
CA LYS A 26 5.17 10.49 7.18
C LYS A 26 5.97 9.98 5.99
N LYS A 27 6.51 8.78 6.11
CA LYS A 27 7.35 8.12 5.12
C LYS A 27 6.60 7.76 3.84
N GLY A 28 5.40 7.15 3.95
CA GLY A 28 4.53 6.89 2.80
C GLY A 28 4.09 8.18 2.11
N PHE A 29 3.86 9.24 2.89
CA PHE A 29 3.59 10.58 2.36
C PHE A 29 4.79 11.12 1.57
N ASP A 30 5.99 11.04 2.11
CA ASP A 30 7.22 11.53 1.48
C ASP A 30 7.52 10.75 0.18
N GLN A 31 7.32 9.43 0.16
CA GLN A 31 7.46 8.60 -1.05
C GLN A 31 6.42 8.96 -2.11
N SER A 32 5.15 9.06 -1.75
CA SER A 32 4.08 9.50 -2.68
C SER A 32 4.36 10.90 -3.23
N ASN A 33 4.85 11.81 -2.40
CA ASN A 33 5.24 13.15 -2.82
C ASN A 33 6.46 13.13 -3.75
N ALA A 34 7.43 12.26 -3.55
CA ALA A 34 8.59 12.13 -4.44
C ALA A 34 8.14 11.75 -5.87
N ILE A 35 7.19 10.81 -5.99
CA ILE A 35 6.60 10.42 -7.27
C ILE A 35 5.81 11.59 -7.86
N MET A 36 4.94 12.23 -7.06
CA MET A 36 4.09 13.32 -7.52
C MET A 36 4.90 14.58 -7.85
N SER A 37 5.96 14.90 -7.09
CA SER A 37 6.84 16.03 -7.38
C SER A 37 7.70 15.82 -8.63
N SER A 38 7.95 14.58 -9.05
CA SER A 38 8.54 14.31 -10.36
C SER A 38 7.57 14.65 -11.51
N ILE A 39 6.27 14.74 -11.21
CA ILE A 39 5.20 15.00 -12.15
C ILE A 39 4.81 16.49 -12.21
N THR A 40 4.91 17.20 -11.08
CA THR A 40 4.57 18.64 -10.98
C THR A 40 5.55 19.37 -10.06
N ASP A 41 5.92 20.61 -10.40
CA ASP A 41 6.78 21.46 -9.56
C ASP A 41 6.09 21.91 -8.25
N GLU A 42 4.79 21.76 -8.17
CA GLU A 42 4.02 22.03 -6.97
C GLU A 42 3.81 20.70 -6.25
N GLY A 43 4.47 20.49 -5.12
CA GLY A 43 4.26 19.33 -4.25
C GLY A 43 2.78 19.14 -3.94
N MET A 44 2.11 18.30 -4.72
CA MET A 44 0.67 18.06 -4.57
C MET A 44 0.45 17.09 -3.41
N MET A 45 -0.51 17.43 -2.56
CA MET A 45 -1.01 16.51 -1.54
C MET A 45 -1.41 15.19 -2.19
N CYS A 46 -1.16 14.09 -1.50
CA CYS A 46 -1.41 12.69 -1.94
C CYS A 46 -2.80 12.41 -2.53
N ASN A 47 -3.70 13.36 -2.48
CA ASN A 47 -5.09 13.26 -2.90
C ASN A 47 -5.40 13.94 -4.22
N MET A 48 -4.42 14.62 -4.80
CA MET A 48 -4.60 15.29 -6.07
C MET A 48 -3.87 14.51 -7.15
N VAL A 49 -4.64 13.77 -7.90
CA VAL A 49 -4.15 13.16 -9.13
C VAL A 49 -3.76 14.30 -10.05
N ALA A 50 -2.48 14.40 -10.39
CA ALA A 50 -2.02 15.38 -11.37
C ALA A 50 -2.86 15.23 -12.63
N SER A 51 -3.36 16.34 -13.17
CA SER A 51 -4.03 16.28 -14.46
C SER A 51 -3.04 15.73 -15.48
N PRO A 52 -3.33 14.64 -16.20
CA PRO A 52 -2.44 14.14 -17.24
C PRO A 52 -2.08 15.20 -18.28
N LEU A 53 -2.86 16.27 -18.39
CA LEU A 53 -2.57 17.41 -19.25
C LEU A 53 -1.35 18.21 -18.77
N SER A 54 -1.03 18.19 -17.47
CA SER A 54 0.19 18.83 -16.96
C SER A 54 1.46 18.08 -17.39
N TYR A 55 1.39 16.78 -17.66
CA TYR A 55 2.53 16.03 -18.20
C TYR A 55 3.01 16.56 -19.55
N LEU A 56 2.10 17.07 -20.39
CA LEU A 56 2.45 17.53 -21.72
C LEU A 56 3.44 18.68 -21.73
N GLN A 57 3.48 19.50 -20.69
CA GLN A 57 4.43 20.60 -20.58
C GLN A 57 5.85 20.11 -20.23
N TYR A 58 5.96 19.02 -19.45
CA TYR A 58 7.24 18.46 -18.99
C TYR A 58 7.86 17.45 -19.96
N MET A 59 7.08 16.93 -20.93
CA MET A 59 7.56 15.94 -21.91
C MET A 59 8.74 16.38 -22.78
N LYS A 60 9.07 17.66 -22.78
CA LYS A 60 10.21 18.21 -23.53
C LYS A 60 11.51 18.17 -22.75
N ASP A 61 11.43 17.92 -21.45
CA ASP A 61 12.57 17.84 -20.56
C ASP A 61 13.02 16.38 -20.38
N PRO A 62 14.18 15.97 -20.92
CA PRO A 62 14.68 14.61 -20.77
C PRO A 62 14.97 14.23 -19.32
N GLU A 63 15.39 15.19 -18.47
CA GLU A 63 15.67 14.93 -17.07
C GLU A 63 14.38 14.58 -16.32
N TRP A 64 13.31 15.30 -16.61
CA TRP A 64 11.99 14.98 -16.07
C TRP A 64 11.51 13.58 -16.52
N ILE A 65 11.66 13.22 -17.80
CA ILE A 65 11.27 11.91 -18.33
C ILE A 65 12.02 10.79 -17.61
N ASN A 66 13.35 10.93 -17.46
CA ASN A 66 14.17 9.94 -16.77
C ASN A 66 13.73 9.77 -15.30
N LYS A 67 13.51 10.88 -14.60
CA LYS A 67 13.06 10.86 -13.21
C LYS A 67 11.67 10.24 -13.07
N PHE A 68 10.74 10.55 -13.97
CA PHE A 68 9.42 9.94 -14.01
C PHE A 68 9.51 8.43 -14.25
N GLU A 69 10.31 7.99 -15.24
CA GLU A 69 10.53 6.59 -15.55
C GLU A 69 11.11 5.84 -14.35
N ASP A 70 12.17 6.36 -13.75
CA ASP A 70 12.82 5.74 -12.58
C ASP A 70 11.86 5.63 -11.39
N GLN A 71 11.00 6.62 -11.16
CA GLN A 71 9.97 6.57 -10.12
C GLN A 71 8.89 5.53 -10.41
N MET A 72 8.43 5.43 -11.66
CA MET A 72 7.46 4.40 -12.07
C MET A 72 8.03 3.00 -11.86
N ILE A 73 9.29 2.79 -12.24
CA ILE A 73 9.99 1.51 -12.12
C ILE A 73 10.20 1.15 -10.65
N SER A 74 10.85 2.02 -9.88
CA SER A 74 11.25 1.72 -8.49
C SER A 74 10.06 1.49 -7.56
N ASN A 75 8.95 2.16 -7.83
CA ASN A 75 7.71 1.98 -7.06
C ASN A 75 6.79 0.88 -7.60
N GLY A 76 7.19 0.16 -8.65
CA GLY A 76 6.41 -0.95 -9.20
C GLY A 76 5.02 -0.53 -9.69
N VAL A 77 4.89 0.65 -10.32
CA VAL A 77 3.59 1.19 -10.77
C VAL A 77 3.11 0.43 -12.00
N LYS A 78 2.57 -0.75 -11.79
CA LYS A 78 2.12 -1.65 -12.85
C LYS A 78 0.79 -1.22 -13.46
N TYR A 79 -0.10 -0.61 -12.71
CA TYR A 79 -1.43 -0.26 -13.17
C TYR A 79 -1.71 1.23 -12.99
N VAL A 80 -2.29 1.82 -14.02
CA VAL A 80 -2.73 3.22 -14.00
C VAL A 80 -4.21 3.28 -14.39
N LEU A 81 -5.01 3.92 -13.55
CA LEU A 81 -6.42 4.13 -13.81
C LEU A 81 -6.66 5.54 -14.34
N VAL A 82 -7.32 5.63 -15.48
CA VAL A 82 -7.63 6.91 -16.15
C VAL A 82 -9.12 6.98 -16.43
N ASP A 83 -9.73 8.15 -16.22
CA ASP A 83 -11.14 8.38 -16.56
C ASP A 83 -11.36 8.22 -18.09
N LYS A 84 -12.23 7.29 -18.47
CA LYS A 84 -12.56 7.03 -19.89
C LYS A 84 -13.20 8.23 -20.59
N ASN A 85 -13.84 9.13 -19.84
CA ASN A 85 -14.43 10.34 -20.38
C ASN A 85 -13.41 11.45 -20.63
N SER A 86 -12.14 11.20 -20.33
CA SER A 86 -11.03 12.11 -20.57
C SER A 86 -10.03 11.55 -21.60
N PRO A 87 -10.41 11.46 -22.90
CA PRO A 87 -9.55 10.89 -23.93
C PRO A 87 -8.22 11.64 -24.06
N LYS A 88 -8.20 12.95 -23.81
CA LYS A 88 -6.97 13.75 -23.78
C LYS A 88 -6.02 13.32 -22.64
N ALA A 89 -6.56 12.88 -21.51
CA ALA A 89 -5.74 12.39 -20.40
C ALA A 89 -5.10 11.05 -20.75
N ILE A 90 -5.84 10.15 -21.39
CA ILE A 90 -5.33 8.86 -21.88
C ILE A 90 -4.21 9.09 -22.90
N GLU A 91 -4.48 9.95 -23.88
CA GLU A 91 -3.50 10.31 -24.92
C GLU A 91 -2.23 10.93 -24.32
N ALA A 92 -2.39 11.86 -23.36
CA ALA A 92 -1.26 12.51 -22.70
C ALA A 92 -0.40 11.51 -21.96
N PHE A 93 -1.01 10.61 -21.17
CA PHE A 93 -0.28 9.59 -20.43
C PHE A 93 0.43 8.60 -21.39
N THR A 94 -0.25 8.17 -22.44
CA THR A 94 0.35 7.30 -23.49
C THR A 94 1.59 7.95 -24.07
N LYS A 95 1.52 9.23 -24.43
CA LYS A 95 2.68 9.98 -24.97
C LYS A 95 3.83 10.09 -23.99
N VAL A 96 3.56 10.19 -22.68
CA VAL A 96 4.63 10.18 -21.67
C VAL A 96 5.31 8.83 -21.64
N ILE A 97 4.55 7.74 -21.56
CA ILE A 97 5.12 6.38 -21.54
C ILE A 97 5.92 6.09 -22.81
N GLU A 98 5.46 6.53 -24.01
CA GLU A 98 6.19 6.41 -25.28
C GLU A 98 7.56 7.12 -25.25
N LYS A 99 7.78 8.06 -24.33
CA LYS A 99 9.08 8.73 -24.12
C LYS A 99 9.99 7.99 -23.13
N CYS A 100 9.45 7.06 -22.37
CA CYS A 100 10.17 6.29 -21.35
C CYS A 100 10.73 5.02 -22.00
N PRO A 101 12.05 4.90 -22.25
CA PRO A 101 12.62 3.80 -23.03
C PRO A 101 12.47 2.43 -22.35
N LYS A 102 12.30 2.38 -21.04
CA LYS A 102 12.18 1.13 -20.26
C LYS A 102 10.73 0.71 -19.98
N LEU A 103 9.75 1.59 -20.26
CA LEU A 103 8.35 1.35 -19.97
C LEU A 103 7.54 1.14 -21.24
N THR A 104 6.54 0.26 -21.19
CA THR A 104 5.58 0.08 -22.28
C THR A 104 4.17 -0.11 -21.73
N ILE A 105 3.16 0.36 -22.46
CA ILE A 105 1.76 0.02 -22.17
C ILE A 105 1.48 -1.31 -22.85
N SER A 106 1.32 -2.38 -22.07
CA SER A 106 1.05 -3.72 -22.58
C SER A 106 -0.43 -3.96 -22.89
N SER A 107 -1.32 -3.33 -22.10
CA SER A 107 -2.75 -3.47 -22.31
C SER A 107 -3.54 -2.26 -21.82
N VAL A 108 -4.74 -2.08 -22.38
CA VAL A 108 -5.71 -1.06 -21.96
C VAL A 108 -7.09 -1.70 -21.92
N HIS A 109 -7.70 -1.76 -20.75
CA HIS A 109 -9.00 -2.40 -20.54
C HIS A 109 -10.03 -1.39 -20.02
N ASP A 110 -11.29 -1.62 -20.36
CA ASP A 110 -12.37 -0.94 -19.69
C ASP A 110 -12.52 -1.48 -18.26
N TRP A 111 -12.55 -0.56 -17.29
CA TRP A 111 -12.69 -0.87 -15.87
C TRP A 111 -14.02 -0.37 -15.33
N THR A 112 -14.39 -0.78 -14.12
CA THR A 112 -15.62 -0.35 -13.47
C THR A 112 -15.66 1.19 -13.28
N HIS A 113 -16.82 1.73 -13.01
CA HIS A 113 -17.04 3.17 -12.71
C HIS A 113 -16.53 4.14 -13.78
N GLY A 114 -16.52 3.72 -15.04
CA GLY A 114 -16.13 4.62 -16.11
C GLY A 114 -14.64 4.90 -16.23
N MET A 115 -13.81 4.01 -15.70
CA MET A 115 -12.35 4.09 -15.77
C MET A 115 -11.79 3.17 -16.87
N LYS A 116 -10.59 3.48 -17.32
CA LYS A 116 -9.73 2.57 -18.09
C LYS A 116 -8.54 2.18 -17.23
N LEU A 117 -8.23 0.90 -17.22
CA LEU A 117 -7.05 0.34 -16.61
C LEU A 117 -5.97 0.20 -17.68
N MET A 118 -4.84 0.86 -17.49
CA MET A 118 -3.66 0.74 -18.34
C MET A 118 -2.62 -0.10 -17.59
N GLU A 119 -2.14 -1.17 -18.20
CA GLU A 119 -1.09 -2.02 -17.65
C GLU A 119 0.26 -1.58 -18.21
N ILE A 120 1.23 -1.43 -17.34
CA ILE A 120 2.57 -0.93 -17.65
C ILE A 120 3.57 -2.06 -17.42
N ASP A 121 4.34 -2.40 -18.43
CA ASP A 121 5.45 -3.32 -18.33
C ASP A 121 6.77 -2.57 -18.19
N GLY A 122 7.79 -3.25 -17.65
CA GLY A 122 9.11 -2.68 -17.38
C GLY A 122 9.28 -2.14 -15.96
N VAL A 123 8.28 -2.28 -15.10
CA VAL A 123 8.33 -1.86 -13.70
C VAL A 123 8.89 -2.98 -12.81
N SER A 124 9.44 -2.60 -11.64
CA SER A 124 9.89 -3.56 -10.63
C SER A 124 8.70 -4.32 -10.05
N PRO A 125 8.84 -5.62 -9.78
CA PRO A 125 7.80 -6.40 -9.11
C PRO A 125 7.60 -5.93 -7.67
N ILE A 126 6.40 -6.17 -7.12
CA ILE A 126 6.08 -5.81 -5.73
C ILE A 126 6.93 -6.61 -4.75
N CYS A 127 7.20 -7.88 -5.05
CA CYS A 127 8.10 -8.72 -4.25
C CYS A 127 9.14 -9.35 -5.17
N SER A 128 10.42 -9.23 -4.83
CA SER A 128 11.52 -9.70 -5.66
C SER A 128 12.74 -10.13 -4.85
N TYR A 129 13.68 -10.81 -5.50
CA TYR A 129 15.00 -11.13 -4.99
C TYR A 129 16.07 -11.00 -6.07
N GLY A 130 17.34 -10.92 -5.68
CA GLY A 130 18.45 -10.81 -6.63
C GLY A 130 18.28 -9.64 -7.60
N ASP A 131 18.44 -9.89 -8.90
CA ASP A 131 18.31 -8.88 -9.95
C ASP A 131 16.83 -8.67 -10.37
N ASN A 132 15.97 -8.32 -9.40
CA ASN A 132 14.52 -8.09 -9.61
C ASN A 132 13.74 -9.32 -10.13
N ILE A 133 14.15 -10.53 -9.73
CA ILE A 133 13.39 -11.74 -10.05
C ILE A 133 12.09 -11.71 -9.24
N GLU A 134 10.96 -11.72 -9.93
CA GLU A 134 9.64 -11.63 -9.33
C GLU A 134 9.32 -12.84 -8.45
N ILE A 135 8.78 -12.58 -7.27
CA ILE A 135 8.12 -13.56 -6.42
C ILE A 135 6.61 -13.30 -6.53
N PRO A 136 5.82 -14.23 -7.10
CA PRO A 136 4.37 -14.07 -7.17
C PRO A 136 3.74 -13.94 -5.80
N ILE A 137 2.93 -12.91 -5.59
CA ILE A 137 2.27 -12.64 -4.32
C ILE A 137 0.76 -12.92 -4.41
N LYS A 138 0.18 -13.29 -3.28
CA LYS A 138 -1.27 -13.32 -3.05
C LYS A 138 -1.58 -12.32 -1.95
N ALA A 139 -2.33 -11.28 -2.31
CA ALA A 139 -2.76 -10.26 -1.36
C ALA A 139 -4.10 -10.67 -0.74
N ASP A 140 -4.24 -10.47 0.56
CA ASP A 140 -5.49 -10.46 1.30
C ASP A 140 -5.60 -9.11 2.00
N LEU A 141 -6.68 -8.85 2.74
CA LEU A 141 -7.02 -7.52 3.32
C LEU A 141 -5.85 -6.85 4.06
N ASP A 142 -5.09 -7.62 4.84
CA ASP A 142 -4.02 -7.13 5.72
C ASP A 142 -2.74 -7.98 5.64
N THR A 143 -2.69 -8.92 4.70
CA THR A 143 -1.55 -9.82 4.54
C THR A 143 -1.10 -9.96 3.09
N LEU A 144 0.20 -10.13 2.91
CA LEU A 144 0.81 -10.62 1.67
C LEU A 144 1.35 -12.01 1.91
N ASN A 145 0.95 -12.94 1.05
CA ASN A 145 1.43 -14.32 1.11
C ASN A 145 2.19 -14.64 -0.18
N PHE A 146 3.31 -15.32 -0.05
CA PHE A 146 4.10 -15.81 -1.17
C PHE A 146 4.89 -17.04 -0.79
N ASP A 147 5.21 -17.87 -1.78
CA ASP A 147 5.99 -19.09 -1.58
C ASP A 147 7.44 -18.85 -2.04
N THR A 148 8.38 -19.43 -1.31
CA THR A 148 9.82 -19.36 -1.59
C THR A 148 10.44 -20.76 -1.59
N ASP A 149 11.41 -20.99 -2.48
CA ASP A 149 12.26 -22.18 -2.49
C ASP A 149 13.70 -21.74 -2.79
N PHE A 150 14.45 -21.43 -1.73
CA PHE A 150 15.79 -20.88 -1.87
C PHE A 150 16.87 -21.91 -1.53
N ALA A 151 17.84 -22.04 -2.43
CA ALA A 151 19.01 -22.92 -2.23
C ALA A 151 20.01 -22.39 -1.18
N LYS A 152 19.94 -21.10 -0.83
CA LYS A 152 20.76 -20.40 0.17
C LYS A 152 19.92 -19.30 0.81
N ASP A 153 20.40 -18.75 1.93
CA ASP A 153 19.81 -17.56 2.53
C ASP A 153 19.75 -16.45 1.50
N THR A 154 18.57 -15.90 1.29
CA THR A 154 18.29 -14.98 0.19
C THR A 154 17.58 -13.75 0.70
N GLU A 155 18.12 -12.57 0.37
CA GLU A 155 17.46 -11.31 0.63
C GLU A 155 16.33 -11.11 -0.38
N ILE A 156 15.16 -10.76 0.14
CA ILE A 156 13.99 -10.34 -0.63
C ILE A 156 13.71 -8.86 -0.38
N VAL A 157 13.09 -8.22 -1.35
CA VAL A 157 12.59 -6.85 -1.23
C VAL A 157 11.11 -6.83 -1.54
N VAL A 158 10.32 -6.19 -0.68
CA VAL A 158 8.91 -5.90 -0.93
C VAL A 158 8.77 -4.40 -1.11
N SER A 159 8.33 -3.95 -2.29
CA SER A 159 8.18 -2.54 -2.67
C SER A 159 7.01 -1.88 -1.94
N MET A 160 7.02 -1.99 -0.62
CA MET A 160 6.10 -1.34 0.31
C MET A 160 6.90 -0.52 1.31
N THR A 161 6.37 0.64 1.71
CA THR A 161 7.03 1.50 2.71
C THR A 161 7.27 0.74 4.01
N TYR A 162 8.53 0.71 4.46
CA TYR A 162 8.88 0.10 5.73
C TYR A 162 8.28 0.88 6.91
N VAL A 163 7.61 0.17 7.81
CA VAL A 163 7.18 0.64 9.13
C VAL A 163 7.37 -0.48 10.15
N ASP A 164 7.66 -0.13 11.41
CA ASP A 164 7.99 -1.08 12.49
C ASP A 164 6.84 -2.03 12.90
N ASN A 165 5.66 -1.80 12.31
CA ASN A 165 4.47 -2.59 12.61
C ASN A 165 4.29 -3.80 11.66
N TYR A 166 5.17 -3.97 10.67
CA TYR A 166 5.13 -5.17 9.85
C TYR A 166 5.81 -6.34 10.56
N LYS A 167 5.28 -7.53 10.30
CA LYS A 167 5.82 -8.81 10.74
C LYS A 167 5.86 -9.77 9.57
N LEU A 168 6.97 -10.48 9.43
CA LEU A 168 7.14 -11.48 8.39
C LEU A 168 7.32 -12.86 9.04
N THR A 169 6.28 -13.69 8.89
CA THR A 169 6.23 -15.04 9.50
C THR A 169 6.47 -16.09 8.43
N LEU A 170 7.33 -17.05 8.76
CA LEU A 170 7.68 -18.18 7.92
C LEU A 170 6.86 -19.41 8.32
N TYR A 171 6.26 -20.07 7.33
CA TYR A 171 5.51 -21.30 7.51
C TYR A 171 6.15 -22.45 6.72
N GLN A 172 6.16 -23.62 7.32
CA GLN A 172 6.56 -24.87 6.66
C GLN A 172 5.49 -25.93 6.97
N ASP A 173 4.97 -26.59 5.96
CA ASP A 173 3.88 -27.56 6.09
C ASP A 173 2.66 -27.01 6.88
N GLY A 174 2.35 -25.73 6.67
CA GLY A 174 1.24 -25.03 7.32
C GLY A 174 1.46 -24.66 8.80
N ARG A 175 2.67 -24.86 9.33
CA ARG A 175 3.04 -24.49 10.70
C ARG A 175 4.03 -23.33 10.69
N SER A 176 3.82 -22.34 11.57
CA SER A 176 4.81 -21.29 11.78
C SER A 176 6.09 -21.91 12.34
N VAL A 177 7.21 -21.60 11.68
CA VAL A 177 8.55 -22.06 12.08
C VAL A 177 9.41 -20.90 12.61
N GLY A 178 8.94 -19.68 12.51
CA GLY A 178 9.61 -18.49 13.04
C GLY A 178 9.25 -17.24 12.27
N ASP A 179 9.85 -16.14 12.68
CA ASP A 179 9.72 -14.85 12.02
C ASP A 179 11.08 -14.46 11.41
N ALA A 180 11.05 -13.80 10.25
CA ALA A 180 12.24 -13.18 9.68
C ALA A 180 12.33 -11.72 10.13
N GLU A 181 13.54 -11.27 10.43
CA GLU A 181 13.79 -9.88 10.79
C GLU A 181 13.62 -9.00 9.56
N LEU A 182 12.82 -7.93 9.73
CA LEU A 182 12.59 -6.93 8.72
C LEU A 182 13.61 -5.82 8.86
N SER A 183 14.07 -5.32 7.73
CA SER A 183 14.93 -4.15 7.62
C SER A 183 14.39 -3.20 6.56
N GLU A 184 14.93 -1.99 6.57
CA GLU A 184 14.60 -0.97 5.60
C GLU A 184 15.70 -0.85 4.55
N THR A 185 15.32 -0.87 3.27
CA THR A 185 16.25 -0.57 2.17
C THR A 185 16.61 0.93 2.15
N SER A 186 17.65 1.31 1.37
CA SER A 186 18.00 2.73 1.14
C SER A 186 16.84 3.55 0.59
N ASP A 187 15.95 2.91 -0.16
CA ASP A 187 14.78 3.54 -0.79
C ASP A 187 13.54 3.54 0.11
N GLY A 188 13.66 3.02 1.33
CA GLY A 188 12.58 3.01 2.31
C GLY A 188 11.59 1.84 2.17
N TYR A 189 11.94 0.80 1.41
CA TYR A 189 11.13 -0.40 1.27
C TYR A 189 11.45 -1.46 2.33
N ILE A 190 10.57 -2.47 2.42
CA ILE A 190 10.78 -3.61 3.30
C ILE A 190 11.81 -4.55 2.67
N SER A 191 12.81 -4.96 3.45
CA SER A 191 13.73 -6.02 3.11
C SER A 191 13.76 -7.07 4.22
N ALA A 192 14.00 -8.34 3.86
CA ALA A 192 14.20 -9.43 4.79
C ALA A 192 15.10 -10.50 4.20
N VAL A 193 15.85 -11.19 5.06
CA VAL A 193 16.62 -12.38 4.66
C VAL A 193 15.79 -13.62 4.97
N ILE A 194 15.39 -14.34 3.94
CA ILE A 194 14.70 -15.62 4.05
C ILE A 194 15.73 -16.73 4.10
N PRO A 195 15.72 -17.61 5.11
CA PRO A 195 16.65 -18.73 5.21
C PRO A 195 16.52 -19.69 4.03
N LYS A 196 17.59 -20.45 3.76
CA LYS A 196 17.55 -21.57 2.82
C LYS A 196 16.40 -22.51 3.15
N GLY A 197 15.61 -22.88 2.15
CA GLY A 197 14.51 -23.84 2.30
C GLY A 197 13.27 -23.45 1.50
N ASN A 198 12.23 -24.24 1.71
CA ASN A 198 10.92 -24.00 1.13
C ASN A 198 9.97 -23.50 2.22
N TYR A 199 9.43 -22.29 2.02
CA TYR A 199 8.54 -21.64 2.97
C TYR A 199 7.36 -20.99 2.25
N THR A 200 6.21 -21.05 2.90
CA THR A 200 5.15 -20.04 2.67
C THR A 200 5.43 -18.89 3.61
N VAL A 201 5.59 -17.69 3.05
CA VAL A 201 5.93 -16.46 3.77
C VAL A 201 4.71 -15.58 3.86
N GLN A 202 4.43 -15.06 5.04
CA GLN A 202 3.33 -14.13 5.28
C GLN A 202 3.87 -12.83 5.85
N LEU A 203 3.70 -11.75 5.11
CA LEU A 203 3.90 -10.38 5.60
C LEU A 203 2.56 -9.84 6.09
N SER A 204 2.46 -9.48 7.35
CA SER A 204 1.27 -8.93 7.99
C SER A 204 1.54 -7.60 8.67
N TYR A 205 0.51 -6.77 8.78
CA TYR A 205 0.58 -5.52 9.55
C TYR A 205 0.00 -5.73 10.95
N GLU A 206 0.82 -5.53 11.99
CA GLU A 206 0.40 -5.62 13.37
C GLU A 206 0.05 -4.23 13.93
N ASN A 207 -1.20 -3.98 14.17
CA ASN A 207 -1.62 -2.73 14.82
C ASN A 207 -1.45 -2.81 16.35
N LYS A 208 -0.21 -2.66 16.82
CA LYS A 208 0.15 -2.73 18.26
C LYS A 208 -0.64 -1.77 19.15
N GLY A 209 -1.22 -0.71 18.60
CA GLY A 209 -2.06 0.24 19.34
C GLY A 209 -3.51 -0.21 19.51
N MET A 210 -4.01 -1.07 18.63
CA MET A 210 -5.41 -1.48 18.63
C MET A 210 -5.76 -2.36 19.83
N ASP A 211 -4.87 -3.25 20.24
CA ASP A 211 -5.08 -4.15 21.40
C ASP A 211 -5.23 -3.35 22.70
N ILE A 212 -4.40 -2.34 22.89
CA ILE A 212 -4.46 -1.45 24.07
C ILE A 212 -5.76 -0.62 24.04
N THR A 213 -6.14 -0.11 22.88
CA THR A 213 -7.36 0.69 22.71
C THR A 213 -8.61 -0.15 22.99
N VAL A 214 -8.66 -1.39 22.50
CA VAL A 214 -9.75 -2.34 22.77
C VAL A 214 -9.83 -2.67 24.25
N LEU A 215 -8.71 -2.94 24.91
CA LEU A 215 -8.67 -3.18 26.35
C LEU A 215 -9.19 -1.98 27.14
N ILE A 216 -8.76 -0.77 26.82
CA ILE A 216 -9.26 0.47 27.48
C ILE A 216 -10.76 0.62 27.27
N ALA A 217 -11.28 0.37 26.06
CA ALA A 217 -12.70 0.44 25.75
C ALA A 217 -13.51 -0.58 26.57
N ILE A 218 -13.02 -1.82 26.69
CA ILE A 218 -13.65 -2.86 27.51
C ILE A 218 -13.67 -2.44 28.99
N PHE A 219 -12.55 -2.02 29.55
CA PHE A 219 -12.48 -1.58 30.95
C PHE A 219 -13.39 -0.39 31.22
N THR A 220 -13.41 0.60 30.34
CA THR A 220 -14.29 1.77 30.46
C THR A 220 -15.75 1.36 30.44
N THR A 221 -16.13 0.43 29.56
CA THR A 221 -17.51 -0.09 29.48
C THR A 221 -17.90 -0.83 30.75
N ILE A 222 -17.03 -1.66 31.31
CA ILE A 222 -17.29 -2.38 32.57
C ILE A 222 -17.48 -1.40 33.72
N ILE A 223 -16.57 -0.40 33.88
CA ILE A 223 -16.64 0.58 34.93
C ILE A 223 -17.93 1.41 34.85
N THR A 224 -18.26 1.91 33.67
CA THR A 224 -19.48 2.71 33.44
C THR A 224 -20.74 1.91 33.71
N SER A 225 -20.77 0.65 33.30
CA SER A 225 -21.90 -0.25 33.56
C SER A 225 -22.06 -0.53 35.05
N ALA A 226 -20.99 -0.83 35.77
CA ALA A 226 -21.00 -1.06 37.22
C ALA A 226 -21.45 0.21 38.00
N ALA A 227 -20.95 1.38 37.62
CA ALA A 227 -21.35 2.65 38.21
C ALA A 227 -22.84 2.94 37.97
N THR A 228 -23.35 2.66 36.80
CA THR A 228 -24.76 2.81 36.46
C THR A 228 -25.63 1.90 37.30
N ILE A 229 -25.30 0.61 37.42
CA ILE A 229 -26.01 -0.36 38.26
C ILE A 229 -26.00 0.10 39.73
N TYR A 230 -24.87 0.53 40.25
CA TYR A 230 -24.74 1.02 41.60
C TYR A 230 -25.67 2.21 41.86
N LEU A 231 -25.71 3.20 40.99
CA LEU A 231 -26.57 4.38 41.10
C LEU A 231 -28.05 4.01 40.99
N PHE A 232 -28.43 3.00 40.26
CA PHE A 232 -29.81 2.49 40.20
C PHE A 232 -30.21 1.78 41.49
N LEU A 233 -29.33 0.97 42.09
CA LEU A 233 -29.59 0.25 43.33
C LEU A 233 -29.66 1.20 44.54
N ASP A 234 -28.84 2.22 44.57
CA ASP A 234 -28.84 3.21 45.68
C ASP A 234 -30.10 4.10 45.69
N LYS A 235 -30.73 4.30 44.53
CA LYS A 235 -32.00 5.04 44.43
C LYS A 235 -33.25 4.21 44.70
N SER A 236 -33.13 2.93 45.03
CA SER A 236 -34.27 2.09 45.39
C SER A 236 -34.88 2.65 46.72
N PRO A 237 -36.18 2.99 46.74
CA PRO A 237 -36.81 3.54 47.96
C PRO A 237 -36.66 2.52 49.07
N LYS A 238 -36.01 2.93 50.19
CA LYS A 238 -36.00 2.17 51.41
C LYS A 238 -37.46 2.06 51.86
N THR A 239 -38.06 0.89 51.69
CA THR A 239 -39.37 0.58 52.26
C THR A 239 -39.30 0.74 53.77
N THR A 240 -39.75 1.88 54.27
CA THR A 240 -39.99 2.10 55.70
C THR A 240 -41.13 1.16 56.09
N SER A 241 -40.81 0.04 56.74
CA SER A 241 -41.78 -0.79 57.46
C SER A 241 -42.22 -0.03 58.70
N THR A 242 -43.44 0.47 58.71
CA THR A 242 -44.18 0.84 59.87
C THR A 242 -44.83 -0.36 60.51
#